data_97c271864b14fe1adb0956ce4f609a05
#
_entry.id   97c271864b14fe1adb0956ce4f609a05
#
_cell.length_a   1.000
_cell.length_b   1.000
_cell.length_c   1.000
_cell.angle_alpha   90.00
_cell.angle_beta   90.00
_cell.angle_gamma   90.00
#
_symmetry.space_group_name_H-M   'P 1'
#
loop_
_entity.id
_entity.type
_entity.pdbx_description
1 polymer ?
#
loop_
_entity_poly.entity_id
_entity_poly.type
_entity_poly.pdbx_seq_one_letter_code
_entity_poly.pdbx_strand_id
1 'polypeptide(L)'
;LLIKAWGHGFWSEVSHTLACLLLSEITARIPIVHWGRNCLFQNENDGDAFGLYFELLSNTTIDDLASVHTLTIFPDKWTTQNLRDEQLEKWEGRGSRLSGILYLNRPETLAVVDFNNSVIELLPWLPETHPMHGKLASEVVRYLAAKYLKPRMDILNDVQSFYAKHLAGQNTLAVHVRGSDKLFEVKNLESQNQQIIEFVDQQEPNVAIFLMTDDVRWLNIFRQRYGDRVIVTDCERTSNDVGTHNLPLGDGSRLGREMMLDTYLALECQSFIGNGLSNVAAMIAA
;
A
#
# COMPACT_ATOMS: atom_id res chain seq x y z
N LEU A 1 -12.40 -14.83 6.20
CA LEU A 1 -11.37 -14.76 5.19
C LEU A 1 -10.06 -14.33 5.85
N LEU A 2 -9.04 -15.18 5.88
CA LEU A 2 -7.71 -14.83 6.35
C LEU A 2 -6.90 -14.25 5.17
N ILE A 3 -6.47 -13.02 5.29
CA ILE A 3 -5.72 -12.27 4.27
C ILE A 3 -4.26 -12.22 4.73
N LYS A 4 -3.39 -12.86 3.96
CA LYS A 4 -1.95 -12.91 4.26
C LYS A 4 -1.19 -11.89 3.42
N ALA A 5 -0.02 -11.45 3.92
CA ALA A 5 0.83 -10.54 3.17
C ALA A 5 1.30 -11.14 1.84
N TRP A 6 1.44 -10.29 0.82
CA TRP A 6 1.94 -10.66 -0.51
C TRP A 6 3.49 -10.65 -0.59
N GLY A 7 4.15 -9.85 0.26
CA GLY A 7 5.62 -9.77 0.35
C GLY A 7 6.25 -8.81 -0.67
N HIS A 8 5.62 -7.71 -0.95
CA HIS A 8 6.08 -6.66 -1.87
C HIS A 8 6.10 -5.26 -1.23
N GLY A 9 6.28 -4.21 -2.02
CA GLY A 9 6.29 -2.84 -1.54
C GLY A 9 5.00 -2.45 -0.81
N PHE A 10 5.08 -1.55 0.18
CA PHE A 10 4.02 -1.21 1.13
C PHE A 10 2.63 -1.02 0.50
N TRP A 11 2.52 -0.12 -0.47
CA TRP A 11 1.24 0.14 -1.14
C TRP A 11 0.80 -0.98 -2.08
N SER A 12 1.69 -1.91 -2.44
CA SER A 12 1.31 -3.16 -3.10
C SER A 12 0.64 -4.12 -2.13
N GLU A 13 1.16 -4.23 -0.89
CA GLU A 13 0.51 -4.98 0.21
C GLU A 13 -0.88 -4.43 0.51
N VAL A 14 -0.99 -3.11 0.65
CA VAL A 14 -2.28 -2.44 0.88
C VAL A 14 -3.24 -2.70 -0.28
N SER A 15 -2.80 -2.59 -1.52
CA SER A 15 -3.63 -2.83 -2.71
C SER A 15 -4.14 -4.27 -2.76
N HIS A 16 -3.28 -5.25 -2.45
CA HIS A 16 -3.67 -6.65 -2.31
C HIS A 16 -4.70 -6.82 -1.18
N THR A 17 -4.45 -6.22 -0.02
CA THR A 17 -5.37 -6.28 1.12
C THR A 17 -6.73 -5.70 0.76
N LEU A 18 -6.79 -4.54 0.09
CA LEU A 18 -8.06 -3.94 -0.37
C LEU A 18 -8.81 -4.86 -1.35
N ALA A 19 -8.12 -5.52 -2.27
CA ALA A 19 -8.74 -6.49 -3.15
C ALA A 19 -9.31 -7.69 -2.37
N CYS A 20 -8.59 -8.18 -1.37
CA CYS A 20 -9.09 -9.25 -0.50
C CYS A 20 -10.27 -8.80 0.40
N LEU A 21 -10.29 -7.53 0.81
CA LEU A 21 -11.44 -6.95 1.50
C LEU A 21 -12.67 -6.86 0.59
N LEU A 22 -12.48 -6.50 -0.68
CA LEU A 22 -13.56 -6.60 -1.65
C LEU A 22 -14.07 -8.04 -1.81
N LEU A 23 -13.15 -9.00 -1.88
CA LEU A 23 -13.50 -10.43 -1.91
C LEU A 23 -14.28 -10.84 -0.66
N SER A 24 -13.93 -10.31 0.52
CA SER A 24 -14.67 -10.59 1.75
C SER A 24 -16.11 -10.06 1.70
N GLU A 25 -16.33 -8.88 1.09
CA GLU A 25 -17.68 -8.33 0.88
C GLU A 25 -18.48 -9.17 -0.13
N ILE A 26 -17.87 -9.56 -1.26
CA ILE A 26 -18.51 -10.42 -2.28
C ILE A 26 -18.93 -11.76 -1.67
N THR A 27 -18.12 -12.35 -0.82
CA THR A 27 -18.34 -13.68 -0.23
C THR A 27 -19.02 -13.65 1.13
N ALA A 28 -19.40 -12.44 1.62
CA ALA A 28 -19.99 -12.22 2.95
C ALA A 28 -19.16 -12.84 4.10
N ARG A 29 -17.83 -12.82 3.99
CA ARG A 29 -16.90 -13.35 5.00
C ARG A 29 -16.34 -12.23 5.88
N ILE A 30 -16.13 -12.53 7.15
CA ILE A 30 -15.42 -11.62 8.06
C ILE A 30 -13.93 -11.61 7.69
N PRO A 31 -13.35 -10.44 7.37
CA PRO A 31 -11.93 -10.33 7.06
C PRO A 31 -11.07 -10.38 8.32
N ILE A 32 -9.99 -11.14 8.25
CA ILE A 32 -8.92 -11.19 9.24
C ILE A 32 -7.63 -10.93 8.46
N VAL A 33 -6.97 -9.81 8.73
CA VAL A 33 -5.72 -9.46 8.08
C VAL A 33 -4.57 -9.90 8.96
N HIS A 34 -3.59 -10.58 8.36
CA HIS A 34 -2.36 -10.99 9.02
C HIS A 34 -1.17 -10.78 8.08
N TRP A 35 -0.42 -9.72 8.31
CA TRP A 35 0.84 -9.47 7.62
C TRP A 35 1.99 -10.09 8.42
N GLY A 36 2.24 -11.37 8.14
CA GLY A 36 3.26 -12.15 8.82
C GLY A 36 4.68 -11.85 8.36
N ARG A 37 5.59 -12.82 8.55
CA ARG A 37 7.02 -12.66 8.33
C ARG A 37 7.44 -12.37 6.89
N ASN A 38 6.62 -12.65 5.90
CA ASN A 38 6.87 -12.29 4.51
C ASN A 38 6.55 -10.82 4.20
N CYS A 39 5.93 -10.08 5.11
CA CYS A 39 5.78 -8.63 4.98
C CYS A 39 7.13 -7.94 5.18
N LEU A 40 7.54 -7.12 4.21
CA LEU A 40 8.81 -6.39 4.25
C LEU A 40 8.82 -5.25 5.28
N PHE A 41 7.65 -4.88 5.81
CA PHE A 41 7.43 -3.74 6.68
C PHE A 41 7.08 -4.13 8.11
N GLN A 42 7.61 -5.24 8.57
CA GLN A 42 7.47 -5.70 9.95
C GLN A 42 8.70 -5.33 10.78
N ASN A 43 8.57 -5.38 12.10
CA ASN A 43 9.70 -5.44 13.00
C ASN A 43 9.97 -6.90 13.41
N GLU A 44 11.15 -7.17 13.97
CA GLU A 44 11.56 -8.54 14.34
C GLU A 44 10.68 -9.18 15.44
N ASN A 45 9.92 -8.39 16.17
CA ASN A 45 9.22 -8.83 17.38
C ASN A 45 7.70 -9.00 17.19
N ASP A 46 7.12 -8.44 16.12
CA ASP A 46 5.68 -8.44 15.92
C ASP A 46 5.23 -9.54 14.96
N GLY A 47 4.30 -10.34 15.40
CA GLY A 47 3.73 -11.42 14.60
C GLY A 47 2.76 -10.95 13.51
N ASP A 48 2.32 -9.68 13.53
CA ASP A 48 1.38 -9.08 12.57
C ASP A 48 1.72 -7.62 12.31
N ALA A 49 2.28 -7.35 11.13
CA ALA A 49 2.67 -6.00 10.75
C ALA A 49 1.48 -5.09 10.37
N PHE A 50 0.30 -5.61 10.02
CA PHE A 50 -0.86 -4.79 9.70
C PHE A 50 -1.25 -3.86 10.84
N GLY A 51 -1.27 -4.39 12.07
CA GLY A 51 -1.56 -3.65 13.29
C GLY A 51 -0.56 -2.55 13.66
N LEU A 52 0.62 -2.51 13.01
CA LEU A 52 1.58 -1.41 13.17
C LEU A 52 1.13 -0.12 12.46
N TYR A 53 0.26 -0.24 11.46
CA TYR A 53 -0.13 0.88 10.57
C TYR A 53 -1.60 1.23 10.67
N PHE A 54 -2.46 0.22 10.82
CA PHE A 54 -3.92 0.36 10.78
C PHE A 54 -4.57 -0.24 12.02
N GLU A 55 -5.79 0.21 12.31
CA GLU A 55 -6.66 -0.45 13.29
C GLU A 55 -7.03 -1.86 12.78
N LEU A 56 -7.11 -2.82 13.70
CA LEU A 56 -7.52 -4.18 13.35
C LEU A 56 -8.98 -4.21 12.89
N LEU A 57 -9.25 -4.98 11.86
CA LEU A 57 -10.59 -5.07 11.24
C LEU A 57 -11.52 -6.07 11.94
N SER A 58 -10.98 -6.94 12.77
CA SER A 58 -11.69 -7.98 13.49
C SER A 58 -11.09 -8.18 14.87
N ASN A 59 -11.92 -8.56 15.84
CA ASN A 59 -11.46 -9.03 17.14
C ASN A 59 -10.94 -10.47 17.11
N THR A 60 -11.13 -11.17 15.98
CA THR A 60 -10.59 -12.52 15.77
C THR A 60 -9.19 -12.42 15.21
N THR A 61 -8.27 -13.11 15.84
CA THR A 61 -6.86 -13.18 15.44
C THR A 61 -6.54 -14.51 14.77
N ILE A 62 -5.34 -14.61 14.19
CA ILE A 62 -4.85 -15.88 13.64
C ILE A 62 -4.70 -16.95 14.73
N ASP A 63 -4.43 -16.56 15.98
CA ASP A 63 -4.33 -17.47 17.12
C ASP A 63 -5.69 -18.07 17.51
N ASP A 64 -6.74 -17.25 17.45
CA ASP A 64 -8.10 -17.74 17.67
C ASP A 64 -8.45 -18.77 16.61
N LEU A 65 -8.11 -18.53 15.33
CA LEU A 65 -8.34 -19.51 14.26
C LEU A 65 -7.55 -20.80 14.47
N ALA A 66 -6.29 -20.70 14.86
CA ALA A 66 -5.43 -21.87 15.10
C ALA A 66 -5.94 -22.76 16.26
N SER A 67 -6.71 -22.20 17.20
CA SER A 67 -7.28 -22.92 18.34
C SER A 67 -8.55 -23.72 18.00
N VAL A 68 -9.19 -23.46 16.86
CA VAL A 68 -10.46 -24.11 16.46
C VAL A 68 -10.22 -25.36 15.64
N HIS A 69 -10.36 -26.53 16.26
CA HIS A 69 -10.06 -27.82 15.63
C HIS A 69 -11.06 -28.29 14.54
N THR A 70 -12.21 -27.63 14.41
CA THR A 70 -13.30 -28.03 13.49
C THR A 70 -13.36 -27.20 12.22
N LEU A 71 -12.36 -26.35 11.96
CA LEU A 71 -12.33 -25.52 10.75
C LEU A 71 -12.10 -26.37 9.50
N THR A 72 -12.97 -26.19 8.51
CA THR A 72 -12.68 -26.58 7.14
C THR A 72 -11.97 -25.41 6.46
N ILE A 73 -10.83 -25.66 5.82
CA ILE A 73 -9.95 -24.61 5.34
C ILE A 73 -9.69 -24.78 3.84
N PHE A 74 -9.78 -23.70 3.10
CA PHE A 74 -9.41 -23.62 1.68
C PHE A 74 -8.27 -22.60 1.49
N PRO A 75 -7.24 -22.87 0.66
CA PRO A 75 -6.89 -24.16 0.01
C PRO A 75 -6.45 -25.24 1.01
N ASP A 76 -6.49 -26.50 0.57
CA ASP A 76 -6.18 -27.69 1.39
C ASP A 76 -4.76 -27.74 1.95
N LYS A 77 -3.83 -26.95 1.43
CA LYS A 77 -2.47 -26.80 1.95
C LYS A 77 -2.45 -26.14 3.34
N TRP A 78 -3.51 -25.41 3.71
CA TRP A 78 -3.64 -24.75 4.99
C TRP A 78 -4.36 -25.64 6.00
N THR A 79 -3.82 -25.65 7.20
CA THR A 79 -4.37 -26.34 8.38
C THR A 79 -4.28 -25.41 9.58
N THR A 80 -4.97 -25.71 10.66
CA THR A 80 -4.88 -24.91 11.90
C THR A 80 -3.47 -24.85 12.48
N GLN A 81 -2.59 -25.81 12.15
CA GLN A 81 -1.20 -25.88 12.62
C GLN A 81 -0.25 -24.98 11.83
N ASN A 82 -0.56 -24.70 10.55
CA ASN A 82 0.35 -23.97 9.68
C ASN A 82 -0.18 -22.60 9.20
N LEU A 83 -1.27 -22.10 9.79
CA LEU A 83 -1.82 -20.79 9.41
C LEU A 83 -0.81 -19.63 9.49
N ARG A 84 0.18 -19.76 10.41
CA ARG A 84 1.24 -18.77 10.58
C ARG A 84 2.40 -18.93 9.59
N ASP A 85 2.46 -20.05 8.89
CA ASP A 85 3.55 -20.32 7.96
C ASP A 85 3.48 -19.38 6.78
N GLU A 86 4.68 -19.06 6.25
CA GLU A 86 4.85 -18.19 5.10
C GLU A 86 5.22 -18.98 3.83
N GLN A 87 4.91 -20.27 3.81
CA GLN A 87 5.16 -21.14 2.66
C GLN A 87 4.17 -20.81 1.53
N LEU A 88 4.54 -19.81 0.76
CA LEU A 88 3.72 -19.37 -0.34
C LEU A 88 4.35 -19.84 -1.65
N GLU A 89 3.70 -20.76 -2.31
CA GLU A 89 3.85 -20.86 -3.75
C GLU A 89 3.23 -19.59 -4.34
N LYS A 90 4.07 -18.59 -4.55
CA LYS A 90 3.66 -17.35 -5.20
C LYS A 90 3.39 -17.68 -6.67
N TRP A 91 2.16 -17.47 -7.09
CA TRP A 91 1.84 -17.48 -8.50
C TRP A 91 2.38 -16.21 -9.13
N GLU A 92 3.25 -16.36 -10.09
CA GLU A 92 3.78 -15.24 -10.86
C GLU A 92 3.06 -15.11 -12.21
N GLY A 93 3.13 -13.90 -12.78
CA GLY A 93 2.55 -13.58 -14.06
C GLY A 93 1.07 -13.21 -14.05
N ARG A 94 0.47 -13.18 -15.24
CA ARG A 94 -0.90 -12.66 -15.44
C ARG A 94 -1.97 -13.47 -14.71
N GLY A 95 -1.77 -14.77 -14.54
CA GLY A 95 -2.73 -15.65 -13.87
C GLY A 95 -2.83 -15.42 -12.36
N SER A 96 -1.79 -14.86 -11.72
CA SER A 96 -1.78 -14.65 -10.27
C SER A 96 -2.90 -13.70 -9.80
N ARG A 97 -3.23 -12.70 -10.61
CA ARG A 97 -4.27 -11.71 -10.29
C ARG A 97 -5.69 -12.24 -10.40
N LEU A 98 -5.89 -13.34 -11.11
CA LEU A 98 -7.19 -14.02 -11.25
C LEU A 98 -7.48 -14.97 -10.09
N SER A 99 -6.57 -15.14 -9.16
CA SER A 99 -6.70 -16.09 -8.05
C SER A 99 -7.91 -15.81 -7.17
N GLY A 100 -8.37 -14.56 -7.07
CA GLY A 100 -9.58 -14.18 -6.34
C GLY A 100 -10.82 -14.98 -6.73
N ILE A 101 -10.94 -15.39 -8.00
CA ILE A 101 -12.07 -16.18 -8.52
C ILE A 101 -12.15 -17.54 -7.84
N LEU A 102 -11.02 -18.12 -7.44
CA LEU A 102 -10.99 -19.43 -6.78
C LEU A 102 -11.69 -19.45 -5.43
N TYR A 103 -11.87 -18.28 -4.81
CA TYR A 103 -12.46 -18.11 -3.49
C TYR A 103 -13.98 -17.86 -3.51
N LEU A 104 -14.55 -17.63 -4.71
CA LEU A 104 -15.99 -17.47 -4.86
C LEU A 104 -16.69 -18.81 -4.63
N ASN A 105 -17.83 -18.78 -3.94
CA ASN A 105 -18.68 -19.96 -3.66
C ASN A 105 -17.97 -21.11 -2.91
N ARG A 106 -16.98 -20.80 -2.07
CA ARG A 106 -16.33 -21.81 -1.24
C ARG A 106 -17.17 -22.13 -0.01
N PRO A 107 -17.47 -23.43 0.25
CA PRO A 107 -18.24 -23.86 1.43
C PRO A 107 -17.41 -23.90 2.72
N GLU A 108 -16.08 -23.92 2.63
CA GLU A 108 -15.17 -24.02 3.76
C GLU A 108 -15.37 -22.85 4.73
N THR A 109 -15.27 -23.13 6.03
CA THR A 109 -15.47 -22.16 7.09
C THR A 109 -14.42 -21.04 7.03
N LEU A 110 -13.17 -21.40 6.74
CA LEU A 110 -12.05 -20.49 6.57
C LEU A 110 -11.50 -20.55 5.14
N ALA A 111 -11.37 -19.41 4.51
CA ALA A 111 -10.59 -19.27 3.28
C ALA A 111 -9.33 -18.45 3.57
N VAL A 112 -8.17 -18.94 3.17
CA VAL A 112 -6.87 -18.30 3.35
C VAL A 112 -6.40 -17.75 2.01
N VAL A 113 -6.25 -16.43 1.92
CA VAL A 113 -5.79 -15.75 0.70
C VAL A 113 -4.32 -15.42 0.85
N ASP A 114 -3.51 -16.07 0.06
CA ASP A 114 -2.05 -15.95 0.04
C ASP A 114 -1.49 -15.61 -1.35
N PHE A 115 -2.35 -15.27 -2.30
CA PHE A 115 -2.00 -14.84 -3.65
C PHE A 115 -2.36 -13.39 -3.88
N ASN A 116 -1.63 -12.73 -4.79
CA ASN A 116 -1.94 -11.38 -5.18
C ASN A 116 -3.34 -11.29 -5.83
N ASN A 117 -4.17 -10.39 -5.31
CA ASN A 117 -5.45 -10.06 -5.87
C ASN A 117 -5.49 -8.60 -6.31
N SER A 118 -6.37 -8.30 -7.25
CA SER A 118 -6.59 -6.95 -7.77
C SER A 118 -8.07 -6.61 -7.73
N VAL A 119 -8.39 -5.39 -7.32
CA VAL A 119 -9.77 -4.88 -7.30
C VAL A 119 -10.40 -4.99 -8.69
N ILE A 120 -9.66 -4.65 -9.74
CA ILE A 120 -10.19 -4.62 -11.11
C ILE A 120 -10.67 -6.00 -11.58
N GLU A 121 -10.01 -7.09 -11.18
CA GLU A 121 -10.40 -8.45 -11.55
C GLU A 121 -11.63 -8.96 -10.77
N LEU A 122 -11.94 -8.33 -9.64
CA LEU A 122 -13.10 -8.68 -8.82
C LEU A 122 -14.37 -7.89 -9.17
N LEU A 123 -14.26 -6.77 -9.90
CA LEU A 123 -15.40 -5.93 -10.27
C LEU A 123 -16.55 -6.68 -10.95
N PRO A 124 -16.31 -7.64 -11.89
CA PRO A 124 -17.38 -8.38 -12.53
C PRO A 124 -18.20 -9.26 -11.58
N TRP A 125 -17.68 -9.53 -10.38
CA TRP A 125 -18.31 -10.41 -9.40
C TRP A 125 -19.03 -9.63 -8.29
N LEU A 126 -19.04 -8.30 -8.34
CA LEU A 126 -19.81 -7.48 -7.41
C LEU A 126 -21.31 -7.71 -7.63
N PRO A 127 -22.07 -8.09 -6.58
CA PRO A 127 -23.51 -8.22 -6.67
C PRO A 127 -24.16 -6.89 -7.07
N GLU A 128 -25.28 -6.94 -7.78
CA GLU A 128 -26.07 -5.74 -8.16
C GLU A 128 -26.51 -4.93 -6.93
N THR A 129 -26.68 -5.59 -5.79
CA THR A 129 -27.03 -4.95 -4.51
C THR A 129 -25.86 -4.26 -3.82
N HIS A 130 -24.64 -4.46 -4.29
CA HIS A 130 -23.46 -3.84 -3.69
C HIS A 130 -23.36 -2.35 -4.06
N PRO A 131 -23.07 -1.43 -3.11
CA PRO A 131 -23.06 0.02 -3.38
C PRO A 131 -22.05 0.45 -4.45
N MET A 132 -21.02 -0.37 -4.69
CA MET A 132 -19.98 -0.12 -5.69
C MET A 132 -20.20 -0.90 -7.00
N HIS A 133 -21.37 -1.54 -7.18
CA HIS A 133 -21.67 -2.23 -8.45
C HIS A 133 -21.66 -1.25 -9.63
N GLY A 134 -20.97 -1.60 -10.70
CA GLY A 134 -20.85 -0.77 -11.90
C GLY A 134 -19.95 0.46 -11.78
N LYS A 135 -19.25 0.63 -10.64
CA LYS A 135 -18.30 1.73 -10.41
C LYS A 135 -16.92 1.43 -10.98
N LEU A 136 -16.15 2.50 -11.19
CA LEU A 136 -14.75 2.37 -11.62
C LEU A 136 -13.88 1.77 -10.50
N ALA A 137 -12.79 1.11 -10.87
CA ALA A 137 -11.86 0.51 -9.92
C ALA A 137 -11.33 1.52 -8.89
N SER A 138 -11.03 2.76 -9.30
CA SER A 138 -10.58 3.82 -8.40
C SER A 138 -11.64 4.23 -7.38
N GLU A 139 -12.92 4.28 -7.77
CA GLU A 139 -14.02 4.57 -6.85
C GLU A 139 -14.18 3.44 -5.82
N VAL A 140 -14.02 2.18 -6.25
CA VAL A 140 -14.06 1.00 -5.37
C VAL A 140 -12.88 1.01 -4.41
N VAL A 141 -11.66 1.30 -4.89
CA VAL A 141 -10.46 1.43 -4.03
C VAL A 141 -10.67 2.51 -2.97
N ARG A 142 -11.17 3.68 -3.35
CA ARG A 142 -11.48 4.78 -2.41
C ARG A 142 -12.52 4.37 -1.36
N TYR A 143 -13.60 3.70 -1.79
CA TYR A 143 -14.61 3.19 -0.87
C TYR A 143 -14.03 2.21 0.15
N LEU A 144 -13.24 1.24 -0.31
CA LEU A 144 -12.61 0.24 0.56
C LEU A 144 -11.58 0.87 1.50
N ALA A 145 -10.75 1.80 0.99
CA ALA A 145 -9.79 2.51 1.82
C ALA A 145 -10.48 3.30 2.93
N ALA A 146 -11.50 4.08 2.59
CA ALA A 146 -12.27 4.87 3.58
C ALA A 146 -12.97 3.99 4.61
N LYS A 147 -13.44 2.81 4.21
CA LYS A 147 -14.16 1.89 5.09
C LYS A 147 -13.25 1.11 6.04
N TYR A 148 -12.08 0.67 5.55
CA TYR A 148 -11.27 -0.33 6.23
C TYR A 148 -9.89 0.15 6.67
N LEU A 149 -9.29 1.12 5.97
CA LEU A 149 -7.95 1.59 6.31
C LEU A 149 -8.02 2.78 7.27
N LYS A 150 -8.08 2.48 8.55
CA LYS A 150 -8.01 3.49 9.61
C LYS A 150 -6.59 3.54 10.14
N PRO A 151 -5.81 4.59 9.81
CA PRO A 151 -4.45 4.71 10.32
C PRO A 151 -4.43 4.80 11.83
N ARG A 152 -3.38 4.29 12.41
CA ARG A 152 -3.14 4.45 13.85
C ARG A 152 -2.97 5.92 14.23
N MET A 153 -3.46 6.27 15.42
CA MET A 153 -3.43 7.65 15.92
C MET A 153 -2.01 8.23 16.05
N ASP A 154 -1.03 7.40 16.39
CA ASP A 154 0.37 7.84 16.47
C ASP A 154 0.91 8.28 15.11
N ILE A 155 0.56 7.59 14.02
CA ILE A 155 0.91 7.99 12.64
C ILE A 155 0.20 9.30 12.27
N LEU A 156 -1.10 9.41 12.58
CA LEU A 156 -1.85 10.66 12.30
C LEU A 156 -1.28 11.85 13.08
N ASN A 157 -0.81 11.66 14.30
CA ASN A 157 -0.16 12.70 15.08
C ASN A 157 1.16 13.15 14.44
N ASP A 158 1.96 12.22 13.90
CA ASP A 158 3.18 12.54 13.16
C ASP A 158 2.86 13.37 11.90
N VAL A 159 1.82 12.98 11.14
CA VAL A 159 1.33 13.72 9.96
C VAL A 159 0.92 15.15 10.35
N GLN A 160 0.09 15.30 11.38
CA GLN A 160 -0.39 16.61 11.83
C GLN A 160 0.76 17.49 12.33
N SER A 161 1.72 16.92 13.06
CA SER A 161 2.89 17.64 13.56
C SER A 161 3.77 18.16 12.42
N PHE A 162 4.03 17.33 11.43
CA PHE A 162 4.80 17.72 10.25
C PHE A 162 4.04 18.78 9.43
N TYR A 163 2.76 18.54 9.16
CA TYR A 163 1.90 19.46 8.42
C TYR A 163 1.89 20.86 9.07
N ALA A 164 1.60 20.92 10.37
CA ALA A 164 1.52 22.17 11.10
C ALA A 164 2.83 22.96 11.06
N LYS A 165 3.97 22.26 11.08
CA LYS A 165 5.30 22.87 11.10
C LYS A 165 5.79 23.31 9.72
N HIS A 166 5.46 22.58 8.66
CA HIS A 166 6.14 22.72 7.37
C HIS A 166 5.21 23.05 6.19
N LEU A 167 3.91 22.71 6.25
CA LEU A 167 2.99 22.85 5.12
C LEU A 167 1.83 23.82 5.39
N ALA A 168 1.45 24.01 6.64
CA ALA A 168 0.30 24.83 7.01
C ALA A 168 0.42 26.27 6.50
N GLY A 169 -0.66 26.76 5.89
CA GLY A 169 -0.73 28.12 5.36
C GLY A 169 0.01 28.34 4.04
N GLN A 170 0.58 27.30 3.44
CA GLN A 170 1.21 27.36 2.14
C GLN A 170 0.29 26.77 1.05
N ASN A 171 0.43 27.26 -0.18
CA ASN A 171 -0.10 26.58 -1.36
C ASN A 171 0.90 25.47 -1.74
N THR A 172 0.50 24.20 -1.61
CA THR A 172 1.40 23.05 -1.73
C THR A 172 1.00 22.15 -2.88
N LEU A 173 2.01 21.71 -3.64
CA LEU A 173 1.93 20.65 -4.63
C LEU A 173 2.70 19.43 -4.12
N ALA A 174 2.02 18.33 -3.90
CA ALA A 174 2.70 17.06 -3.65
C ALA A 174 3.22 16.48 -4.96
N VAL A 175 4.50 16.11 -4.98
CA VAL A 175 5.19 15.58 -6.15
C VAL A 175 5.81 14.24 -5.81
N HIS A 176 5.41 13.19 -6.52
CA HIS A 176 6.00 11.86 -6.35
C HIS A 176 6.88 11.49 -7.53
N VAL A 177 8.19 11.40 -7.29
CA VAL A 177 9.20 11.00 -8.28
C VAL A 177 9.82 9.68 -7.85
N ARG A 178 9.52 8.62 -8.59
CA ARG A 178 10.09 7.30 -8.34
C ARG A 178 11.44 7.17 -9.03
N GLY A 179 12.43 6.64 -8.31
CA GLY A 179 13.76 6.32 -8.83
C GLY A 179 14.13 4.86 -8.53
N SER A 180 15.35 4.64 -8.08
CA SER A 180 15.93 3.38 -7.60
C SER A 180 15.67 2.17 -8.50
N ASP A 181 15.20 1.06 -7.95
CA ASP A 181 14.92 -0.23 -8.61
C ASP A 181 13.91 -0.13 -9.77
N LYS A 182 12.99 0.83 -9.73
CA LYS A 182 11.97 0.99 -10.76
C LYS A 182 12.52 1.41 -12.13
N LEU A 183 13.74 1.93 -12.19
CA LEU A 183 14.41 2.23 -13.47
C LEU A 183 14.57 0.98 -14.35
N PHE A 184 14.70 -0.21 -13.74
CA PHE A 184 14.82 -1.49 -14.46
C PHE A 184 13.47 -2.12 -14.80
N GLU A 185 12.43 -1.83 -14.00
CA GLU A 185 11.10 -2.41 -14.20
C GLU A 185 10.25 -1.63 -15.20
N VAL A 186 10.43 -0.31 -15.25
CA VAL A 186 9.58 0.59 -16.03
C VAL A 186 10.39 1.24 -17.15
N LYS A 187 10.05 0.90 -18.38
CA LYS A 187 10.62 1.57 -19.56
C LYS A 187 10.24 3.06 -19.55
N ASN A 188 11.22 3.92 -19.85
CA ASN A 188 11.05 5.39 -19.96
C ASN A 188 10.68 6.08 -18.63
N LEU A 189 11.01 5.51 -17.47
CA LEU A 189 10.74 6.15 -16.17
C LEU A 189 11.40 7.53 -16.08
N GLU A 190 12.64 7.67 -16.53
CA GLU A 190 13.34 8.97 -16.55
C GLU A 190 12.63 10.03 -17.40
N SER A 191 12.10 9.64 -18.55
CA SER A 191 11.31 10.55 -19.40
C SER A 191 10.01 10.97 -18.70
N GLN A 192 9.36 10.09 -17.98
CA GLN A 192 8.17 10.41 -17.21
C GLN A 192 8.50 11.34 -16.02
N ASN A 193 9.60 11.09 -15.34
CA ASN A 193 10.07 11.97 -14.28
C ASN A 193 10.45 13.36 -14.81
N GLN A 194 11.00 13.45 -16.05
CA GLN A 194 11.26 14.72 -16.71
C GLN A 194 9.96 15.49 -17.01
N GLN A 195 8.89 14.81 -17.42
CA GLN A 195 7.57 15.43 -17.62
C GLN A 195 6.99 15.98 -16.30
N ILE A 196 7.26 15.31 -15.17
CA ILE A 196 6.90 15.83 -13.85
C ILE A 196 7.64 17.15 -13.57
N ILE A 197 8.95 17.24 -13.87
CA ILE A 197 9.71 18.47 -13.72
C ILE A 197 9.11 19.58 -14.61
N GLU A 198 8.81 19.29 -15.87
CA GLU A 198 8.21 20.25 -16.80
C GLU A 198 6.85 20.76 -16.30
N PHE A 199 6.05 19.90 -15.66
CA PHE A 199 4.80 20.33 -15.02
C PHE A 199 5.06 21.24 -13.81
N VAL A 200 6.04 20.90 -12.97
CA VAL A 200 6.41 21.70 -11.79
C VAL A 200 6.96 23.08 -12.22
N ASP A 201 7.68 23.16 -13.33
CA ASP A 201 8.20 24.43 -13.88
C ASP A 201 7.09 25.41 -14.28
N GLN A 202 5.90 24.90 -14.62
CA GLN A 202 4.74 25.70 -15.00
C GLN A 202 3.96 26.22 -13.79
N GLN A 203 4.30 25.77 -12.58
CA GLN A 203 3.63 26.22 -11.35
C GLN A 203 4.12 27.60 -10.93
N GLU A 204 3.23 28.34 -10.25
CA GLU A 204 3.58 29.64 -9.68
C GLU A 204 4.79 29.57 -8.75
N PRO A 205 5.67 30.59 -8.74
CA PRO A 205 6.89 30.57 -7.93
C PRO A 205 6.69 30.44 -6.43
N ASN A 206 5.50 30.76 -5.92
CA ASN A 206 5.15 30.70 -4.49
C ASN A 206 4.53 29.34 -4.08
N VAL A 207 4.35 28.40 -4.99
CA VAL A 207 3.86 27.05 -4.67
C VAL A 207 5.00 26.27 -4.02
N ALA A 208 4.78 25.81 -2.80
CA ALA A 208 5.70 24.90 -2.11
C ALA A 208 5.57 23.47 -2.69
N ILE A 209 6.68 22.76 -2.78
CA ILE A 209 6.77 21.43 -3.37
C ILE A 209 7.01 20.42 -2.26
N PHE A 210 6.00 19.65 -1.90
CA PHE A 210 6.19 18.49 -1.02
C PHE A 210 6.68 17.32 -1.88
N LEU A 211 7.99 17.06 -1.84
CA LEU A 211 8.63 16.04 -2.67
C LEU A 211 8.72 14.70 -1.98
N MET A 212 8.11 13.69 -2.57
CA MET A 212 8.22 12.29 -2.22
C MET A 212 9.13 11.58 -3.22
N THR A 213 10.26 11.08 -2.77
CA THR A 213 11.18 10.29 -3.61
C THR A 213 12.01 9.35 -2.75
N ASP A 214 12.28 8.18 -3.26
CA ASP A 214 13.16 7.16 -2.67
C ASP A 214 14.62 7.29 -3.13
N ASP A 215 14.94 8.29 -3.95
CA ASP A 215 16.22 8.44 -4.63
C ASP A 215 16.85 9.82 -4.33
N VAL A 216 18.04 9.80 -3.73
CA VAL A 216 18.81 11.01 -3.41
C VAL A 216 19.15 11.84 -4.65
N ARG A 217 19.30 11.19 -5.83
CA ARG A 217 19.60 11.90 -7.09
C ARG A 217 18.47 12.86 -7.45
N TRP A 218 17.22 12.40 -7.38
CA TRP A 218 16.05 13.22 -7.65
C TRP A 218 15.87 14.32 -6.60
N LEU A 219 16.09 14.01 -5.32
CA LEU A 219 16.08 15.04 -4.27
C LEU A 219 17.06 16.16 -4.58
N ASN A 220 18.30 15.84 -4.99
CA ASN A 220 19.31 16.84 -5.32
C ASN A 220 18.92 17.67 -6.56
N ILE A 221 18.36 17.04 -7.62
CA ILE A 221 17.85 17.75 -8.78
C ILE A 221 16.77 18.76 -8.40
N PHE A 222 15.79 18.34 -7.59
CA PHE A 222 14.71 19.22 -7.14
C PHE A 222 15.24 20.38 -6.27
N ARG A 223 16.12 20.11 -5.31
CA ARG A 223 16.72 21.15 -4.46
C ARG A 223 17.54 22.14 -5.26
N GLN A 224 18.32 21.68 -6.23
CA GLN A 224 19.11 22.56 -7.09
C GLN A 224 18.20 23.47 -7.95
N ARG A 225 17.06 22.95 -8.43
CA ARG A 225 16.17 23.67 -9.33
C ARG A 225 15.20 24.60 -8.62
N TYR A 226 14.66 24.18 -7.48
CA TYR A 226 13.55 24.87 -6.80
C TYR A 226 13.93 25.43 -5.41
N GLY A 227 15.11 25.13 -4.92
CA GLY A 227 15.66 25.71 -3.68
C GLY A 227 14.77 25.44 -2.46
N ASP A 228 14.48 26.49 -1.71
CA ASP A 228 13.71 26.44 -0.45
C ASP A 228 12.23 26.07 -0.63
N ARG A 229 11.74 26.03 -1.86
CA ARG A 229 10.38 25.56 -2.15
C ARG A 229 10.22 24.06 -1.89
N VAL A 230 11.33 23.29 -1.85
CA VAL A 230 11.30 21.84 -1.69
C VAL A 230 11.25 21.45 -0.24
N ILE A 231 10.13 20.86 0.14
CA ILE A 231 9.87 20.31 1.48
C ILE A 231 9.88 18.79 1.35
N VAL A 232 10.59 18.12 2.24
CA VAL A 232 10.70 16.66 2.31
C VAL A 232 10.65 16.20 3.75
N THR A 233 10.18 15.00 3.98
CA THR A 233 10.34 14.30 5.26
C THR A 233 11.75 13.72 5.40
N ASP A 234 12.10 13.27 6.60
CA ASP A 234 13.36 12.58 6.88
C ASP A 234 13.23 11.06 6.60
N CYS A 235 12.73 10.72 5.41
CA CYS A 235 12.58 9.33 4.97
C CYS A 235 13.89 8.77 4.42
N GLU A 236 14.05 7.46 4.53
CA GLU A 236 15.18 6.74 3.95
C GLU A 236 15.19 6.88 2.43
N ARG A 237 16.35 7.19 1.85
CA ARG A 237 16.58 7.32 0.41
C ARG A 237 17.84 6.61 0.00
N THR A 238 17.82 6.02 -1.18
CA THR A 238 18.99 5.36 -1.76
C THR A 238 19.71 6.27 -2.76
N SER A 239 21.01 6.08 -2.87
CA SER A 239 21.82 6.73 -3.92
C SER A 239 22.16 5.78 -5.08
N ASN A 240 21.73 4.53 -4.98
CA ASN A 240 21.95 3.47 -5.97
C ASN A 240 20.59 2.94 -6.49
N ASP A 241 20.65 1.97 -7.38
CA ASP A 241 19.49 1.42 -8.03
C ASP A 241 18.83 0.26 -7.23
N VAL A 242 18.99 0.27 -5.92
CA VAL A 242 18.37 -0.69 -5.00
C VAL A 242 17.18 -0.02 -4.31
N GLY A 243 16.03 -0.66 -4.32
CA GLY A 243 14.85 -0.16 -3.61
C GLY A 243 15.09 -0.07 -2.10
N THR A 244 14.58 0.97 -1.44
CA THR A 244 14.77 1.19 0.00
C THR A 244 14.33 -0.01 0.84
N HIS A 245 13.29 -0.73 0.42
CA HIS A 245 12.79 -1.94 1.08
C HIS A 245 13.74 -3.16 0.97
N ASN A 246 14.75 -3.09 0.12
CA ASN A 246 15.80 -4.10 -0.03
C ASN A 246 17.10 -3.72 0.69
N LEU A 247 17.15 -2.58 1.35
CA LEU A 247 18.30 -2.19 2.15
C LEU A 247 18.32 -3.00 3.45
N PRO A 248 19.49 -3.37 3.96
CA PRO A 248 19.63 -4.12 5.22
C PRO A 248 19.45 -3.19 6.43
N LEU A 249 18.27 -2.58 6.56
CA LEU A 249 17.99 -1.58 7.59
C LEU A 249 17.55 -2.18 8.94
N GLY A 250 17.36 -3.49 9.03
CA GLY A 250 17.00 -4.21 10.26
C GLY A 250 15.57 -4.01 10.75
N ASP A 251 14.95 -2.87 10.50
CA ASP A 251 13.57 -2.54 10.92
C ASP A 251 12.71 -2.06 9.75
N GLY A 252 11.98 -3.00 9.15
CA GLY A 252 11.03 -2.71 8.06
C GLY A 252 9.84 -1.85 8.51
N SER A 253 9.50 -1.88 9.80
CA SER A 253 8.36 -1.11 10.31
C SER A 253 8.58 0.40 10.20
N ARG A 254 9.81 0.86 10.36
CA ARG A 254 10.18 2.26 10.15
C ARG A 254 9.89 2.69 8.71
N LEU A 255 10.29 1.88 7.72
CA LEU A 255 10.03 2.19 6.30
C LEU A 255 8.52 2.26 6.01
N GLY A 256 7.72 1.38 6.61
CA GLY A 256 6.27 1.43 6.46
C GLY A 256 5.67 2.71 7.05
N ARG A 257 6.15 3.17 8.21
CA ARG A 257 5.74 4.45 8.82
C ARG A 257 6.12 5.64 7.95
N GLU A 258 7.32 5.66 7.39
CA GLU A 258 7.78 6.68 6.44
C GLU A 258 6.88 6.74 5.20
N MET A 259 6.52 5.58 4.63
CA MET A 259 5.58 5.49 3.51
C MET A 259 4.18 6.03 3.86
N MET A 260 3.68 5.72 5.05
CA MET A 260 2.42 6.25 5.55
C MET A 260 2.49 7.77 5.73
N LEU A 261 3.52 8.27 6.40
CA LEU A 261 3.73 9.70 6.64
C LEU A 261 3.72 10.49 5.33
N ASP A 262 4.54 10.10 4.36
CA ASP A 262 4.63 10.76 3.07
C ASP A 262 3.29 10.75 2.32
N THR A 263 2.61 9.61 2.32
CA THR A 263 1.33 9.48 1.60
C THR A 263 0.24 10.34 2.23
N TYR A 264 0.09 10.32 3.55
CA TYR A 264 -0.93 11.12 4.23
C TYR A 264 -0.62 12.62 4.18
N LEU A 265 0.66 13.03 4.20
CA LEU A 265 1.05 14.43 3.94
C LEU A 265 0.71 14.86 2.50
N ALA A 266 0.89 13.97 1.52
CA ALA A 266 0.50 14.27 0.15
C ALA A 266 -1.02 14.49 0.00
N LEU A 267 -1.84 13.77 0.77
CA LEU A 267 -3.29 13.96 0.80
C LEU A 267 -3.73 15.30 1.43
N GLU A 268 -2.89 15.91 2.28
CA GLU A 268 -3.11 17.23 2.85
C GLU A 268 -2.70 18.38 1.90
N CYS A 269 -2.00 18.08 0.80
CA CYS A 269 -1.61 19.07 -0.20
C CYS A 269 -2.79 19.44 -1.12
N GLN A 270 -2.79 20.68 -1.68
CA GLN A 270 -3.86 21.16 -2.56
C GLN A 270 -3.92 20.45 -3.90
N SER A 271 -2.79 19.95 -4.36
CA SER A 271 -2.68 19.22 -5.62
C SER A 271 -1.58 18.15 -5.57
N PHE A 272 -1.68 17.19 -6.47
CA PHE A 272 -0.75 16.07 -6.56
C PHE A 272 -0.37 15.79 -8.00
N ILE A 273 0.92 15.51 -8.23
CA ILE A 273 1.43 14.92 -9.46
C ILE A 273 2.36 13.75 -9.15
N GLY A 274 2.23 12.67 -9.89
CA GLY A 274 3.09 11.50 -9.73
C GLY A 274 3.02 10.57 -10.92
N ASN A 275 3.92 9.59 -10.95
CA ASN A 275 3.94 8.57 -11.96
C ASN A 275 2.85 7.53 -11.71
N GLY A 276 1.88 7.40 -12.62
CA GLY A 276 0.75 6.46 -12.52
C GLY A 276 1.12 4.97 -12.50
N LEU A 277 2.39 4.63 -12.74
CA LEU A 277 2.90 3.26 -12.65
C LEU A 277 3.40 2.91 -11.24
N SER A 278 3.42 3.87 -10.32
CA SER A 278 3.76 3.67 -8.91
C SER A 278 2.52 3.40 -8.08
N ASN A 279 2.55 2.35 -7.26
CA ASN A 279 1.47 2.06 -6.31
C ASN A 279 1.23 3.21 -5.31
N VAL A 280 2.27 3.96 -4.93
CA VAL A 280 2.16 5.17 -4.11
C VAL A 280 1.29 6.21 -4.81
N ALA A 281 1.64 6.57 -6.05
CA ALA A 281 0.89 7.56 -6.82
C ALA A 281 -0.55 7.11 -7.11
N ALA A 282 -0.74 5.82 -7.41
CA ALA A 282 -2.07 5.26 -7.64
C ALA A 282 -2.96 5.35 -6.39
N MET A 283 -2.41 5.11 -5.19
CA MET A 283 -3.15 5.21 -3.93
C MET A 283 -3.49 6.65 -3.55
N ILE A 284 -2.60 7.61 -3.80
CA ILE A 284 -2.88 9.04 -3.55
C ILE A 284 -3.95 9.56 -4.50
N ALA A 285 -3.93 9.13 -5.76
CA ALA A 285 -4.88 9.57 -6.79
C ALA A 285 -6.27 8.90 -6.69
N ALA A 286 -6.39 7.77 -5.98
CA ALA A 286 -7.66 7.07 -5.79
C ALA A 286 -8.54 7.75 -4.76
#